data_9b329c26c1180201005a419d629d37f1
#
_entry.id   9b329c26c1180201005a419d629d37f1
#
_cell.length_a   1.000
_cell.length_b   1.000
_cell.length_c   1.000
_cell.angle_alpha   90.00
_cell.angle_beta   90.00
_cell.angle_gamma   90.00
#
_symmetry.space_group_name_H-M   'P 1'
#
loop_
_entity.id
_entity.type
_entity.pdbx_description
1 polymer ?
#
loop_
_entity_poly.entity_id
_entity_poly.type
_entity_poly.pdbx_seq_one_letter_code
_entity_poly.pdbx_strand_id
1 'polypeptide(L)'
;MKLVIIDGHIINPGDVSWVGFEKLGELSVWNNKSEPDAATIIQELQGAQAAMMRQTAVRREVLEACPELKFITLTSTGYDQLSPELLRYARERGITICNIPSYGTPAVAQHAFALLLELC
;
A
#
# COMPACT_ATOMS: atom_id res chain seq x y z
N MET A 1 5.23 -7.18 -16.53
CA MET A 1 4.98 -6.07 -15.58
C MET A 1 5.77 -6.37 -14.32
N LYS A 2 6.44 -5.38 -13.72
CA LYS A 2 7.08 -5.55 -12.40
C LYS A 2 6.15 -4.98 -11.32
N LEU A 3 5.75 -5.82 -10.38
CA LEU A 3 4.95 -5.47 -9.21
C LEU A 3 5.81 -5.57 -7.95
N VAL A 4 5.80 -4.53 -7.14
CA VAL A 4 6.52 -4.51 -5.86
C VAL A 4 5.51 -4.39 -4.72
N ILE A 5 5.59 -5.27 -3.75
CA ILE A 5 4.82 -5.22 -2.51
C ILE A 5 5.76 -4.73 -1.41
N ILE A 6 5.46 -3.56 -0.86
CA ILE A 6 6.11 -3.00 0.32
C ILE A 6 5.21 -3.31 1.53
N ASP A 7 5.79 -3.47 2.71
CA ASP A 7 5.07 -3.93 3.92
C ASP A 7 4.53 -5.37 3.80
N GLY A 8 5.21 -6.23 3.03
CA GLY A 8 4.73 -7.58 2.73
C GLY A 8 4.34 -8.40 3.95
N HIS A 9 5.10 -8.32 5.04
CA HIS A 9 4.83 -9.03 6.29
C HIS A 9 3.55 -8.56 7.02
N ILE A 10 3.12 -7.30 6.78
CA ILE A 10 1.88 -6.75 7.35
C ILE A 10 0.70 -7.14 6.46
N ILE A 11 0.91 -7.11 5.14
CA ILE A 11 -0.13 -7.42 4.15
C ILE A 11 -0.44 -8.91 4.16
N ASN A 12 0.58 -9.74 4.27
CA ASN A 12 0.46 -11.19 4.28
C ASN A 12 1.49 -11.80 5.24
N PRO A 13 1.09 -12.16 6.45
CA PRO A 13 1.97 -12.80 7.43
C PRO A 13 2.34 -14.25 7.07
N GLY A 14 1.94 -14.76 5.92
CA GLY A 14 2.28 -16.08 5.42
C GLY A 14 1.10 -17.05 5.26
N ASP A 15 -0.13 -16.54 5.39
CA ASP A 15 -1.37 -17.32 5.30
C ASP A 15 -2.07 -17.23 3.93
N VAL A 16 -1.61 -16.34 3.05
CA VAL A 16 -2.17 -16.14 1.71
C VAL A 16 -1.11 -16.38 0.64
N SER A 17 -1.49 -17.04 -0.45
CA SER A 17 -0.60 -17.28 -1.59
C SER A 17 -0.43 -16.06 -2.47
N TRP A 18 0.82 -15.77 -2.88
CA TRP A 18 1.15 -14.73 -3.85
C TRP A 18 0.98 -15.14 -5.33
N VAL A 19 0.68 -16.42 -5.61
CA VAL A 19 0.57 -16.97 -6.98
C VAL A 19 -0.34 -16.15 -7.89
N GLY A 20 -1.40 -15.52 -7.35
CA GLY A 20 -2.27 -14.63 -8.12
C GLY A 20 -1.54 -13.40 -8.68
N PHE A 21 -0.60 -12.85 -7.90
CA PHE A 21 0.19 -11.68 -8.30
C PHE A 21 1.36 -12.09 -9.22
N GLU A 22 1.97 -13.25 -9.00
CA GLU A 22 3.04 -13.79 -9.84
C GLU A 22 2.58 -13.98 -11.29
N LYS A 23 1.30 -14.30 -11.50
CA LYS A 23 0.71 -14.40 -12.85
C LYS A 23 0.65 -13.07 -13.62
N LEU A 24 0.75 -11.94 -12.92
CA LEU A 24 0.75 -10.60 -13.52
C LEU A 24 2.13 -10.18 -14.05
N GLY A 25 3.18 -10.88 -13.63
CA GLY A 25 4.56 -10.63 -14.05
C GLY A 25 5.56 -10.87 -12.94
N GLU A 26 6.66 -10.14 -12.97
CA GLU A 26 7.70 -10.20 -11.95
C GLU A 26 7.18 -9.64 -10.63
N LEU A 27 7.19 -10.44 -9.58
CA LEU A 27 6.77 -10.05 -8.24
C LEU A 27 8.00 -9.91 -7.32
N SER A 28 8.11 -8.77 -6.65
CA SER A 28 9.04 -8.54 -5.54
C SER A 28 8.26 -8.23 -4.27
N VAL A 29 8.51 -8.97 -3.19
CA VAL A 29 7.88 -8.76 -1.89
C VAL A 29 8.95 -8.32 -0.90
N TRP A 30 8.83 -7.09 -0.43
CA TRP A 30 9.77 -6.53 0.53
C TRP A 30 9.14 -6.44 1.93
N ASN A 31 9.85 -7.00 2.90
CA ASN A 31 9.43 -7.09 4.31
C ASN A 31 10.23 -6.09 5.15
N ASN A 32 9.85 -4.82 5.10
CA ASN A 32 10.44 -3.78 5.94
C ASN A 32 10.10 -3.99 7.42
N LYS A 33 11.08 -3.79 8.30
CA LYS A 33 10.89 -3.92 9.76
C LYS A 33 10.48 -2.61 10.43
N SER A 34 10.64 -1.49 9.73
CA SER A 34 10.30 -0.15 10.17
C SER A 34 9.92 0.70 8.97
N GLU A 35 9.35 1.88 9.18
CA GLU A 35 9.08 2.80 8.09
C GLU A 35 10.40 3.16 7.37
N PRO A 36 10.51 2.86 6.06
CA PRO A 36 11.71 3.13 5.28
C PRO A 36 11.85 4.62 4.94
N ASP A 37 13.08 5.05 4.71
CA ASP A 37 13.32 6.35 4.09
C ASP A 37 12.99 6.34 2.59
N ALA A 38 12.91 7.53 2.00
CA ALA A 38 12.56 7.68 0.59
C ALA A 38 13.57 7.00 -0.34
N ALA A 39 14.85 7.04 -0.01
CA ALA A 39 15.90 6.44 -0.83
C ALA A 39 15.74 4.92 -0.93
N THR A 40 15.44 4.28 0.19
CA THR A 40 15.16 2.84 0.24
C THR A 40 13.91 2.48 -0.56
N ILE A 41 12.82 3.26 -0.42
CA ILE A 41 11.59 3.04 -1.19
C ILE A 41 11.86 3.17 -2.69
N ILE A 42 12.61 4.17 -3.11
CA ILE A 42 12.98 4.40 -4.50
C ILE A 42 13.78 3.21 -5.05
N GLN A 43 14.73 2.70 -4.27
CA GLN A 43 15.54 1.55 -4.67
C GLN A 43 14.66 0.31 -4.89
N GLU A 44 13.74 0.01 -3.98
CA GLU A 44 12.84 -1.13 -4.08
C GLU A 44 11.85 -1.01 -5.25
N LEU A 45 11.36 0.22 -5.51
CA LEU A 45 10.42 0.49 -6.59
C LEU A 45 11.07 0.69 -7.96
N GLN A 46 12.39 0.60 -8.08
CA GLN A 46 13.07 0.84 -9.35
C GLN A 46 12.58 -0.12 -10.44
N GLY A 47 12.08 0.45 -11.55
CA GLY A 47 11.53 -0.31 -12.68
C GLY A 47 10.13 -0.89 -12.41
N ALA A 48 9.51 -0.62 -11.26
CA ALA A 48 8.16 -1.08 -10.96
C ALA A 48 7.10 -0.28 -11.72
N GLN A 49 6.14 -0.98 -12.31
CA GLN A 49 4.93 -0.39 -12.89
C GLN A 49 3.77 -0.35 -11.89
N ALA A 50 3.78 -1.24 -10.91
CA ALA A 50 2.75 -1.27 -9.87
C ALA A 50 3.39 -1.46 -8.49
N ALA A 51 2.80 -0.80 -7.48
CA ALA A 51 3.19 -0.94 -6.09
C ALA A 51 1.97 -1.24 -5.20
N MET A 52 2.16 -2.12 -4.24
CA MET A 52 1.19 -2.38 -3.17
C MET A 52 1.85 -2.03 -1.84
N MET A 53 1.17 -1.27 -0.99
CA MET A 53 1.71 -0.84 0.30
C MET A 53 0.62 -0.65 1.34
N ARG A 54 0.99 -0.65 2.61
CA ARG A 54 0.05 -0.50 3.71
C ARG A 54 0.37 0.65 4.64
N GLN A 55 1.53 0.63 5.28
CA GLN A 55 1.94 1.64 6.25
C GLN A 55 2.96 2.61 5.67
N THR A 56 3.73 2.16 4.69
CA THR A 56 4.74 2.99 4.04
C THR A 56 4.08 4.19 3.35
N ALA A 57 4.53 5.38 3.69
CA ALA A 57 3.99 6.61 3.15
C ALA A 57 4.37 6.81 1.68
N VAL A 58 3.38 7.13 0.86
CA VAL A 58 3.61 7.58 -0.51
C VAL A 58 4.12 9.02 -0.48
N ARG A 59 5.32 9.26 -0.99
CA ARG A 59 5.99 10.57 -0.99
C ARG A 59 6.17 11.08 -2.42
N ARG A 60 6.11 12.39 -2.59
CA ARG A 60 6.28 13.03 -3.90
C ARG A 60 7.62 12.67 -4.55
N GLU A 61 8.70 12.73 -3.79
CA GLU A 61 10.04 12.38 -4.25
C GLU A 61 10.15 10.94 -4.79
N VAL A 62 9.39 10.01 -4.21
CA VAL A 62 9.30 8.62 -4.69
C VAL A 62 8.62 8.58 -6.06
N LEU A 63 7.50 9.30 -6.22
CA LEU A 63 6.80 9.37 -7.49
C LEU A 63 7.67 10.03 -8.58
N GLU A 64 8.47 11.03 -8.21
CA GLU A 64 9.40 11.71 -9.12
C GLU A 64 10.51 10.78 -9.60
N ALA A 65 11.08 10.00 -8.70
CA ALA A 65 12.20 9.10 -8.98
C ALA A 65 11.79 7.77 -9.67
N CYS A 66 10.50 7.42 -9.65
CA CYS A 66 9.98 6.18 -10.24
C CYS A 66 9.08 6.47 -11.46
N PRO A 67 9.64 6.84 -12.63
CA PRO A 67 8.87 7.28 -13.80
C PRO A 67 8.01 6.18 -14.43
N GLU A 68 8.35 4.92 -14.20
CA GLU A 68 7.61 3.77 -14.75
C GLU A 68 6.39 3.40 -13.92
N LEU A 69 6.26 3.94 -12.70
CA LEU A 69 5.16 3.64 -11.80
C LEU A 69 3.85 4.23 -12.35
N LYS A 70 2.84 3.37 -12.51
CA LYS A 70 1.52 3.70 -13.07
C LYS A 70 0.39 3.39 -12.12
N PHE A 71 0.61 2.50 -11.15
CA PHE A 71 -0.42 2.05 -10.25
C PHE A 71 0.10 1.90 -8.83
N ILE A 72 -0.63 2.42 -7.86
CA ILE A 72 -0.37 2.25 -6.43
C ILE A 72 -1.67 1.79 -5.77
N THR A 73 -1.63 0.70 -5.01
CA THR A 73 -2.75 0.28 -4.19
C THR A 73 -2.36 0.32 -2.71
N LEU A 74 -3.21 0.97 -1.91
CA LEU A 74 -3.14 0.94 -0.46
C LEU A 74 -4.00 -0.21 0.03
N THR A 75 -3.44 -1.11 0.85
CA THR A 75 -4.19 -2.20 1.48
C THR A 75 -4.86 -1.76 2.78
N SER A 76 -5.38 -0.56 2.79
CA SER A 76 -6.09 0.06 3.91
C SER A 76 -7.31 0.84 3.42
N THR A 77 -8.24 1.10 4.34
CA THR A 77 -9.38 2.00 4.09
C THR A 77 -8.93 3.46 4.16
N GLY A 78 -8.12 3.79 5.19
CA GLY A 78 -7.58 5.13 5.38
C GLY A 78 -6.54 5.49 4.31
N TYR A 79 -6.57 6.73 3.89
CA TYR A 79 -5.63 7.34 2.94
C TYR A 79 -5.16 8.73 3.41
N ASP A 80 -5.20 8.96 4.72
CA ASP A 80 -4.86 10.26 5.34
C ASP A 80 -3.43 10.71 5.07
N GLN A 81 -2.54 9.76 4.75
CA GLN A 81 -1.17 10.03 4.34
C GLN A 81 -1.04 10.65 2.93
N LEU A 82 -2.14 10.68 2.15
CA LEU A 82 -2.15 11.23 0.81
C LEU A 82 -2.65 12.67 0.85
N SER A 83 -1.75 13.64 0.75
CA SER A 83 -2.18 15.03 0.65
C SER A 83 -2.90 15.31 -0.68
N PRO A 84 -3.79 16.30 -0.73
CA PRO A 84 -4.43 16.72 -1.99
C PRO A 84 -3.41 17.12 -3.08
N GLU A 85 -2.26 17.69 -2.67
CA GLU A 85 -1.17 18.05 -3.58
C GLU A 85 -0.52 16.80 -4.20
N LEU A 86 -0.29 15.78 -3.39
CA LEU A 86 0.28 14.51 -3.84
C LEU A 86 -0.67 13.80 -4.82
N LEU A 87 -1.97 13.79 -4.52
CA LEU A 87 -2.98 13.19 -5.40
C LEU A 87 -3.08 13.92 -6.74
N ARG A 88 -3.02 15.26 -6.75
CA ARG A 88 -2.97 16.05 -8.00
C ARG A 88 -1.73 15.70 -8.81
N TYR A 89 -0.56 15.68 -8.16
CA TYR A 89 0.69 15.34 -8.81
C TYR A 89 0.66 13.93 -9.41
N ALA A 90 0.18 12.93 -8.66
CA ALA A 90 0.04 11.57 -9.16
C ALA A 90 -0.86 11.52 -10.41
N ARG A 91 -1.99 12.23 -10.38
CA ARG A 91 -2.92 12.33 -11.50
C ARG A 91 -2.28 12.96 -12.75
N GLU A 92 -1.54 14.05 -12.58
CA GLU A 92 -0.80 14.73 -13.67
C GLU A 92 0.24 13.80 -14.31
N ARG A 93 0.85 12.91 -13.49
CA ARG A 93 1.79 11.88 -13.94
C ARG A 93 1.11 10.64 -14.53
N GLY A 94 -0.21 10.56 -14.53
CA GLY A 94 -0.96 9.38 -14.97
C GLY A 94 -0.81 8.18 -14.04
N ILE A 95 -0.54 8.42 -12.74
CA ILE A 95 -0.45 7.38 -11.71
C ILE A 95 -1.82 7.23 -11.07
N THR A 96 -2.39 6.03 -11.14
CA THR A 96 -3.63 5.68 -10.46
C THR A 96 -3.33 5.23 -9.03
N ILE A 97 -3.99 5.84 -8.05
CA ILE A 97 -3.90 5.44 -6.64
C ILE A 97 -5.26 4.91 -6.20
N CYS A 98 -5.30 3.71 -5.63
CA CYS A 98 -6.49 3.04 -5.12
C CYS A 98 -6.32 2.68 -3.64
N ASN A 99 -7.44 2.55 -2.94
CA ASN A 99 -7.52 2.02 -1.58
C ASN A 99 -8.62 0.95 -1.50
N ILE A 100 -8.82 0.36 -0.31
CA ILE A 100 -9.92 -0.58 -0.03
C ILE A 100 -11.04 0.21 0.68
N PRO A 101 -12.15 0.56 0.00
CA PRO A 101 -13.09 1.53 0.53
C PRO A 101 -13.86 1.06 1.77
N SER A 102 -14.09 -0.25 1.92
CA SER A 102 -14.79 -0.78 3.10
C SER A 102 -14.60 -2.30 3.22
N TYR A 103 -14.11 -2.76 4.36
CA TYR A 103 -14.02 -4.19 4.68
C TYR A 103 -14.23 -4.47 6.18
N GLY A 104 -13.81 -3.57 7.06
CA GLY A 104 -13.75 -3.80 8.50
C GLY A 104 -14.85 -3.13 9.33
N THR A 105 -15.70 -2.31 8.74
CA THR A 105 -16.69 -1.49 9.48
C THR A 105 -17.61 -2.31 10.40
N PRO A 106 -18.21 -3.43 9.94
CA PRO A 106 -19.04 -4.24 10.85
C PRO A 106 -18.24 -4.88 11.98
N ALA A 107 -17.04 -5.38 11.69
CA ALA A 107 -16.19 -6.02 12.68
C ALA A 107 -15.71 -5.03 13.75
N VAL A 108 -15.31 -3.82 13.35
CA VAL A 108 -14.91 -2.75 14.29
C VAL A 108 -16.09 -2.33 15.16
N ALA A 109 -17.26 -2.12 14.59
CA ALA A 109 -18.47 -1.77 15.34
C ALA A 109 -18.83 -2.87 16.35
N GLN A 110 -18.86 -4.13 15.93
CA GLN A 110 -19.14 -5.28 16.79
C GLN A 110 -18.14 -5.37 17.94
N HIS A 111 -16.85 -5.19 17.66
CA HIS A 111 -15.81 -5.23 18.69
C HIS A 111 -15.96 -4.08 19.70
N ALA A 112 -16.28 -2.87 19.24
CA ALA A 112 -16.54 -1.73 20.14
C ALA A 112 -17.71 -2.02 21.10
N PHE A 113 -18.81 -2.57 20.59
CA PHE A 113 -19.92 -2.98 21.44
C PHE A 113 -19.56 -4.13 22.39
N ALA A 114 -18.79 -5.11 21.95
CA ALA A 114 -18.32 -6.19 22.82
C ALA A 114 -17.51 -5.65 23.99
N LEU A 115 -16.57 -4.73 23.74
CA LEU A 115 -15.79 -4.08 24.80
C LEU A 115 -16.66 -3.25 25.75
N LEU A 116 -17.68 -2.55 25.23
CA LEU A 116 -18.61 -1.80 26.07
C LEU A 116 -19.40 -2.72 27.00
N LEU A 117 -19.88 -3.85 26.49
CA LEU A 117 -20.64 -4.82 27.28
C LEU A 117 -19.82 -5.53 28.35
N GLU A 118 -18.51 -5.70 28.13
CA GLU A 118 -17.59 -6.24 29.14
C GLU A 118 -17.38 -5.27 30.33
N LEU A 119 -17.68 -4.00 30.15
CA LEU A 119 -17.59 -2.97 31.23
C LEU A 119 -18.88 -2.79 32.04
N CYS A 120 -19.97 -3.45 31.62
CA CYS A 120 -21.28 -3.38 32.32
C CYS A 120 -21.52 -4.63 33.16
#